data_18ab1f30d5d18e2c9ce873cdac0f3d95
#
_entry.id   18ab1f30d5d18e2c9ce873cdac0f3d95
#
_cell.length_a   1.000
_cell.length_b   1.000
_cell.length_c   1.000
_cell.angle_alpha   90.00
_cell.angle_beta   90.00
_cell.angle_gamma   90.00
#
_symmetry.space_group_name_H-M   'P 1'
#
loop_
_entity.id
_entity.type
_entity.pdbx_description
1 polymer ?
#
loop_
_entity_poly.entity_id
_entity_poly.type
_entity_poly.pdbx_seq_one_letter_code
_entity_poly.pdbx_strand_id
1 'polypeptide(L)'
;MFDVEKIRGEFPILGREVYGKPLVYLDSGATAQKPLAVIEMVDYLQRGLNANIHRGVHYLSEEATTLYEAARERIGAFIGAAEKEEVVFTAGATASLNTVAYAWGEKFVRAGDNILVSEMEHHSNIVPWQMLAERKGAEIRVLPFDDEGRLCTELLPSLLDGRTRAVAVTQASNTLGTRPELRGIIDAAHAVGAIAVVDGCQGVVHGGVDVQALDCDFYAFSGHKLFGPTGIGVLYGKRALLEAMPPFLGGGDMVDTVTFAKTTYAPVPLKFEAGTANFTGAIALGEAVKFVGRFDPAEVEAHEAALLHRATERLTAVDGLRIYGTTPGKCAIVSFNVEGVHPYDMGMILDKLGIAVRTGQHCAEPTMTHFSTTGMCRASFALYN
;
A
#
# COMPACT_ATOMS: atom_id res chain seq x y z
N MET A 1 15.67 23.15 -0.10
CA MET A 1 14.35 23.84 -0.15
C MET A 1 13.49 23.08 -1.13
N PHE A 2 12.31 22.64 -0.69
CA PHE A 2 11.34 21.90 -1.49
C PHE A 2 10.74 22.81 -2.57
N ASP A 3 11.10 22.58 -3.83
CA ASP A 3 10.66 23.36 -5.00
C ASP A 3 9.62 22.56 -5.77
N VAL A 4 8.34 22.78 -5.44
CA VAL A 4 7.22 22.05 -6.02
C VAL A 4 7.11 22.23 -7.55
N GLU A 5 7.41 23.42 -8.08
CA GLU A 5 7.32 23.66 -9.53
C GLU A 5 8.39 22.86 -10.29
N LYS A 6 9.60 22.80 -9.76
CA LYS A 6 10.67 21.97 -10.31
C LYS A 6 10.31 20.49 -10.24
N ILE A 7 9.79 20.02 -9.11
CA ILE A 7 9.34 18.62 -8.94
C ILE A 7 8.21 18.32 -9.91
N ARG A 8 7.23 19.18 -10.01
CA ARG A 8 6.08 19.04 -10.92
C ARG A 8 6.51 18.92 -12.38
N GLY A 9 7.56 19.63 -12.79
CA GLY A 9 8.15 19.56 -14.12
C GLY A 9 8.74 18.17 -14.48
N GLU A 10 9.05 17.35 -13.48
CA GLU A 10 9.52 15.98 -13.69
C GLU A 10 8.37 14.96 -13.96
N PHE A 11 7.11 15.42 -13.89
CA PHE A 11 5.91 14.59 -14.17
C PHE A 11 5.22 15.06 -15.47
N PRO A 12 5.53 14.47 -16.64
CA PRO A 12 5.08 14.98 -17.94
C PRO A 12 3.57 15.13 -18.07
N ILE A 13 2.81 14.24 -17.44
CA ILE A 13 1.34 14.25 -17.50
C ILE A 13 0.73 15.48 -16.83
N LEU A 14 1.41 16.09 -15.85
CA LEU A 14 0.89 17.24 -15.12
C LEU A 14 0.93 18.55 -15.92
N GLY A 15 1.65 18.55 -17.04
CA GLY A 15 1.61 19.63 -18.04
C GLY A 15 0.43 19.51 -19.04
N ARG A 16 -0.42 18.47 -18.92
CA ARG A 16 -1.54 18.23 -19.84
C ARG A 16 -2.71 19.16 -19.57
N GLU A 17 -3.42 19.52 -20.62
CA GLU A 17 -4.75 20.12 -20.54
C GLU A 17 -5.87 19.08 -20.67
N VAL A 18 -6.96 19.29 -19.95
CA VAL A 18 -8.20 18.50 -19.99
C VAL A 18 -9.36 19.46 -20.22
N TYR A 19 -10.11 19.28 -21.29
CA TYR A 19 -11.18 20.20 -21.75
C TYR A 19 -10.72 21.66 -21.89
N GLY A 20 -9.48 21.86 -22.35
CA GLY A 20 -8.90 23.20 -22.52
C GLY A 20 -8.54 23.93 -21.21
N LYS A 21 -8.40 23.17 -20.10
CA LYS A 21 -8.00 23.65 -18.78
C LYS A 21 -6.77 22.89 -18.29
N PRO A 22 -5.86 23.52 -17.53
CA PRO A 22 -4.74 22.80 -16.89
C PRO A 22 -5.26 21.64 -16.03
N LEU A 23 -4.61 20.49 -16.13
CA LEU A 23 -4.94 19.34 -15.27
C LEU A 23 -4.59 19.64 -13.80
N VAL A 24 -5.59 19.53 -12.92
CA VAL A 24 -5.43 19.49 -11.47
C VAL A 24 -5.67 18.06 -11.00
N TYR A 25 -4.59 17.31 -10.74
CA TYR A 25 -4.67 15.89 -10.38
C TYR A 25 -4.68 15.71 -8.86
N LEU A 26 -5.85 15.37 -8.32
CA LEU A 26 -6.10 15.16 -6.87
C LEU A 26 -6.60 13.73 -6.58
N ASP A 27 -6.17 12.73 -7.37
CA ASP A 27 -6.51 11.31 -7.16
C ASP A 27 -5.26 10.45 -6.89
N SER A 28 -4.23 11.04 -6.26
CA SER A 28 -2.95 10.36 -5.95
C SER A 28 -3.13 9.16 -5.01
N GLY A 29 -4.12 9.19 -4.11
CA GLY A 29 -4.46 8.07 -3.24
C GLY A 29 -5.01 6.83 -3.98
N ALA A 30 -5.47 6.97 -5.23
CA ALA A 30 -5.82 5.84 -6.08
C ALA A 30 -4.60 5.35 -6.89
N THR A 31 -3.89 6.25 -7.56
CA THR A 31 -2.62 6.00 -8.24
C THR A 31 -1.84 7.30 -8.36
N ALA A 32 -0.58 7.32 -7.98
CA ALA A 32 0.29 8.47 -8.18
C ALA A 32 0.75 8.57 -9.65
N GLN A 33 1.06 9.77 -10.12
CA GLN A 33 1.67 9.98 -11.44
C GLN A 33 3.13 9.50 -11.45
N LYS A 34 3.68 9.29 -12.64
CA LYS A 34 5.02 8.72 -12.81
C LYS A 34 6.00 9.81 -13.20
N PRO A 35 7.13 9.93 -12.48
CA PRO A 35 8.19 10.83 -12.88
C PRO A 35 8.88 10.32 -14.15
N LEU A 36 9.46 11.25 -14.91
CA LEU A 36 10.12 10.94 -16.18
C LEU A 36 11.18 9.84 -16.03
N ALA A 37 11.96 9.85 -14.95
CA ALA A 37 12.97 8.82 -14.68
C ALA A 37 12.39 7.39 -14.64
N VAL A 38 11.18 7.21 -14.08
CA VAL A 38 10.50 5.90 -14.06
C VAL A 38 10.01 5.51 -15.44
N ILE A 39 9.49 6.47 -16.22
CA ILE A 39 9.03 6.24 -17.60
C ILE A 39 10.20 5.84 -18.48
N GLU A 40 11.32 6.57 -18.40
CA GLU A 40 12.54 6.30 -19.15
C GLU A 40 13.18 4.96 -18.78
N MET A 41 13.14 4.56 -17.50
CA MET A 41 13.62 3.25 -17.08
C MET A 41 12.80 2.13 -17.71
N VAL A 42 11.48 2.23 -17.76
CA VAL A 42 10.62 1.25 -18.44
C VAL A 42 10.93 1.19 -19.92
N ASP A 43 11.08 2.34 -20.59
CA ASP A 43 11.44 2.42 -22.01
C ASP A 43 12.82 1.79 -22.29
N TYR A 44 13.82 2.11 -21.46
CA TYR A 44 15.18 1.51 -21.55
C TYR A 44 15.14 -0.02 -21.46
N LEU A 45 14.42 -0.56 -20.45
CA LEU A 45 14.32 -2.00 -20.25
C LEU A 45 13.63 -2.69 -21.44
N GLN A 46 12.57 -2.09 -21.97
CA GLN A 46 11.84 -2.67 -23.11
C GLN A 46 12.61 -2.59 -24.44
N ARG A 47 13.36 -1.52 -24.68
CA ARG A 47 14.11 -1.33 -25.92
C ARG A 47 15.46 -2.01 -25.92
N GLY A 48 16.16 -2.04 -24.78
CA GLY A 48 17.59 -2.38 -24.72
C GLY A 48 17.96 -3.57 -23.85
N LEU A 49 17.10 -4.00 -22.93
CA LEU A 49 17.48 -4.98 -21.90
C LEU A 49 16.39 -6.04 -21.61
N ASN A 50 15.52 -6.33 -22.56
CA ASN A 50 14.48 -7.32 -22.35
C ASN A 50 15.02 -8.76 -22.39
N ALA A 51 15.23 -9.35 -21.21
CA ALA A 51 15.63 -10.76 -21.06
C ALA A 51 15.07 -11.34 -19.76
N ASN A 52 14.82 -12.67 -19.72
CA ASN A 52 14.48 -13.35 -18.49
C ASN A 52 15.65 -13.29 -17.51
N ILE A 53 15.34 -13.15 -16.22
CA ILE A 53 16.32 -12.99 -15.13
C ILE A 53 16.72 -14.33 -14.50
N HIS A 54 17.81 -14.33 -13.71
CA HIS A 54 18.36 -15.40 -12.87
C HIS A 54 18.97 -16.59 -13.62
N ARG A 55 18.34 -17.14 -14.67
CA ARG A 55 18.76 -18.41 -15.29
C ARG A 55 19.47 -18.28 -16.64
N GLY A 56 19.47 -17.10 -17.23
CA GLY A 56 20.18 -16.89 -18.50
C GLY A 56 21.69 -16.72 -18.28
N VAL A 57 22.48 -17.33 -19.15
CA VAL A 57 23.95 -17.25 -19.12
C VAL A 57 24.50 -16.27 -20.18
N HIS A 58 23.72 -15.26 -20.53
CA HIS A 58 24.08 -14.25 -21.51
C HIS A 58 23.93 -12.85 -20.92
N TYR A 59 24.69 -11.90 -21.49
CA TYR A 59 24.83 -10.54 -21.02
C TYR A 59 23.50 -9.86 -20.62
N LEU A 60 22.47 -9.94 -21.47
CA LEU A 60 21.19 -9.28 -21.19
C LEU A 60 20.51 -9.84 -19.91
N SER A 61 20.60 -11.15 -19.69
CA SER A 61 20.03 -11.78 -18.50
C SER A 61 20.81 -11.41 -17.23
N GLU A 62 22.14 -11.38 -17.30
CA GLU A 62 23.00 -11.00 -16.17
C GLU A 62 22.77 -9.55 -15.76
N GLU A 63 22.71 -8.64 -16.74
CA GLU A 63 22.44 -7.22 -16.53
C GLU A 63 21.04 -6.99 -15.93
N ALA A 64 20.01 -7.62 -16.50
CA ALA A 64 18.64 -7.52 -16.00
C ALA A 64 18.52 -8.08 -14.56
N THR A 65 19.20 -9.20 -14.28
CA THR A 65 19.25 -9.79 -12.91
C THR A 65 19.93 -8.84 -11.93
N THR A 66 21.05 -8.24 -12.33
CA THR A 66 21.78 -7.26 -11.50
C THR A 66 20.90 -6.07 -11.13
N LEU A 67 20.19 -5.51 -12.11
CA LEU A 67 19.26 -4.39 -11.87
C LEU A 67 18.05 -4.79 -10.98
N TYR A 68 17.54 -6.00 -11.19
CA TYR A 68 16.42 -6.52 -10.42
C TYR A 68 16.78 -6.69 -8.92
N GLU A 69 17.93 -7.31 -8.64
CA GLU A 69 18.40 -7.50 -7.27
C GLU A 69 18.84 -6.18 -6.62
N ALA A 70 19.42 -5.26 -7.37
CA ALA A 70 19.72 -3.91 -6.90
C ALA A 70 18.44 -3.12 -6.56
N ALA A 71 17.33 -3.33 -7.30
CA ALA A 71 16.04 -2.75 -6.97
C ALA A 71 15.49 -3.32 -5.65
N ARG A 72 15.60 -4.65 -5.44
CA ARG A 72 15.22 -5.30 -4.18
C ARG A 72 15.97 -4.72 -2.99
N GLU A 73 17.29 -4.63 -3.10
CA GLU A 73 18.15 -4.08 -2.05
C GLU A 73 17.79 -2.62 -1.73
N ARG A 74 17.57 -1.78 -2.76
CA ARG A 74 17.15 -0.38 -2.59
C ARG A 74 15.80 -0.25 -1.91
N ILE A 75 14.84 -1.10 -2.29
CA ILE A 75 13.50 -1.10 -1.67
C ILE A 75 13.61 -1.58 -0.23
N GLY A 76 14.39 -2.61 0.06
CA GLY A 76 14.66 -3.07 1.42
C GLY A 76 15.23 -1.95 2.30
N ALA A 77 16.26 -1.27 1.80
CA ALA A 77 16.86 -0.12 2.51
C ALA A 77 15.85 1.04 2.72
N PHE A 78 14.98 1.30 1.76
CA PHE A 78 13.99 2.37 1.82
C PHE A 78 12.93 2.14 2.90
N ILE A 79 12.52 0.88 3.13
CA ILE A 79 11.55 0.52 4.17
C ILE A 79 12.20 0.11 5.50
N GLY A 80 13.53 0.14 5.60
CA GLY A 80 14.27 -0.26 6.81
C GLY A 80 14.29 -1.78 7.05
N ALA A 81 14.19 -2.63 6.02
CA ALA A 81 14.34 -4.08 6.16
C ALA A 81 15.78 -4.45 6.59
N ALA A 82 15.92 -5.47 7.45
CA ALA A 82 17.22 -5.93 7.92
C ALA A 82 18.04 -6.60 6.81
N GLU A 83 17.36 -7.35 5.93
CA GLU A 83 17.96 -8.10 4.85
C GLU A 83 17.09 -7.96 3.59
N LYS A 84 17.71 -7.99 2.40
CA LYS A 84 16.97 -7.94 1.12
C LYS A 84 16.08 -9.16 0.91
N GLU A 85 16.40 -10.27 1.54
CA GLU A 85 15.64 -11.53 1.53
C GLU A 85 14.27 -11.41 2.22
N GLU A 86 14.05 -10.36 3.00
CA GLU A 86 12.75 -10.03 3.60
C GLU A 86 11.80 -9.30 2.63
N VAL A 87 12.28 -8.95 1.43
CA VAL A 87 11.54 -8.24 0.39
C VAL A 87 11.12 -9.22 -0.72
N VAL A 88 9.82 -9.44 -0.85
CA VAL A 88 9.22 -10.28 -1.89
C VAL A 88 8.50 -9.39 -2.89
N PHE A 89 8.78 -9.55 -4.18
CA PHE A 89 8.02 -8.88 -5.23
C PHE A 89 6.70 -9.59 -5.51
N THR A 90 5.64 -8.81 -5.61
CA THR A 90 4.28 -9.29 -5.88
C THR A 90 3.62 -8.43 -6.96
N ALA A 91 2.41 -8.79 -7.39
CA ALA A 91 1.65 -7.97 -8.34
C ALA A 91 1.04 -6.69 -7.71
N GLY A 92 1.19 -6.48 -6.39
CA GLY A 92 0.64 -5.35 -5.64
C GLY A 92 0.25 -5.75 -4.22
N ALA A 93 -0.11 -4.78 -3.39
CA ALA A 93 -0.47 -5.04 -1.99
C ALA A 93 -1.60 -6.06 -1.82
N THR A 94 -2.58 -6.07 -2.73
CA THR A 94 -3.64 -7.10 -2.72
C THR A 94 -3.04 -8.51 -2.83
N ALA A 95 -2.09 -8.73 -3.74
CA ALA A 95 -1.40 -10.02 -3.86
C ALA A 95 -0.55 -10.31 -2.62
N SER A 96 0.13 -9.30 -2.06
CA SER A 96 0.92 -9.43 -0.84
C SER A 96 0.09 -9.89 0.35
N LEU A 97 -1.03 -9.22 0.62
CA LEU A 97 -1.94 -9.55 1.73
C LEU A 97 -2.60 -10.92 1.54
N ASN A 98 -2.98 -11.27 0.31
CA ASN A 98 -3.45 -12.62 -0.01
C ASN A 98 -2.35 -13.67 0.23
N THR A 99 -1.10 -13.39 -0.13
CA THR A 99 0.02 -14.31 0.14
C THR A 99 0.15 -14.59 1.63
N VAL A 100 0.05 -13.57 2.50
CA VAL A 100 0.08 -13.77 3.95
C VAL A 100 -1.13 -14.59 4.40
N ALA A 101 -2.34 -14.21 4.01
CA ALA A 101 -3.56 -14.90 4.43
C ALA A 101 -3.59 -16.37 3.97
N TYR A 102 -3.15 -16.66 2.74
CA TYR A 102 -3.15 -18.03 2.21
C TYR A 102 -1.95 -18.86 2.66
N ALA A 103 -0.73 -18.30 2.69
CA ALA A 103 0.43 -19.08 3.04
C ALA A 103 0.60 -19.20 4.57
N TRP A 104 0.69 -18.04 5.24
CA TRP A 104 0.82 -18.05 6.70
C TRP A 104 -0.46 -18.52 7.38
N GLY A 105 -1.61 -17.96 6.99
CA GLY A 105 -2.91 -18.24 7.61
C GLY A 105 -3.31 -19.72 7.47
N GLU A 106 -3.15 -20.33 6.30
CA GLU A 106 -3.43 -21.75 6.10
C GLU A 106 -2.63 -22.66 7.03
N LYS A 107 -1.39 -22.30 7.33
CA LYS A 107 -0.52 -23.09 8.20
C LYS A 107 -0.80 -22.89 9.67
N PHE A 108 -1.06 -21.67 10.11
CA PHE A 108 -1.03 -21.30 11.54
C PHE A 108 -2.41 -21.03 12.15
N VAL A 109 -3.44 -20.72 11.36
CA VAL A 109 -4.80 -20.48 11.86
C VAL A 109 -5.58 -21.80 11.98
N ARG A 110 -6.33 -21.98 13.07
CA ARG A 110 -7.14 -23.16 13.39
C ARG A 110 -8.59 -22.74 13.68
N ALA A 111 -9.48 -23.73 13.69
CA ALA A 111 -10.86 -23.53 14.09
C ALA A 111 -10.95 -22.95 15.52
N GLY A 112 -11.77 -21.93 15.69
CA GLY A 112 -11.93 -21.22 16.96
C GLY A 112 -10.86 -20.16 17.27
N ASP A 113 -9.83 -20.00 16.41
CA ASP A 113 -8.94 -18.84 16.46
C ASP A 113 -9.67 -17.59 15.97
N ASN A 114 -9.09 -16.40 16.21
CA ASN A 114 -9.63 -15.16 15.68
C ASN A 114 -8.55 -14.28 15.02
N ILE A 115 -9.01 -13.40 14.13
CA ILE A 115 -8.21 -12.42 13.41
C ILE A 115 -8.85 -11.06 13.67
N LEU A 116 -8.08 -10.10 14.17
CA LEU A 116 -8.52 -8.72 14.35
C LEU A 116 -8.22 -7.91 13.09
N VAL A 117 -9.21 -7.21 12.54
CA VAL A 117 -9.04 -6.23 11.46
C VAL A 117 -9.58 -4.88 11.89
N SER A 118 -9.01 -3.76 11.42
CA SER A 118 -9.61 -2.47 11.72
C SER A 118 -10.80 -2.18 10.79
N GLU A 119 -11.77 -1.40 11.27
CA GLU A 119 -12.97 -1.04 10.50
C GLU A 119 -12.64 -0.11 9.31
N MET A 120 -11.49 0.58 9.33
CA MET A 120 -11.08 1.51 8.27
C MET A 120 -10.23 0.88 7.17
N GLU A 121 -10.12 -0.46 7.12
CA GLU A 121 -9.29 -1.15 6.14
C GLU A 121 -9.82 -1.02 4.71
N HIS A 122 -8.88 -0.98 3.77
CA HIS A 122 -9.17 -1.26 2.37
C HIS A 122 -9.63 -2.71 2.21
N HIS A 123 -10.53 -3.01 1.26
CA HIS A 123 -11.04 -4.37 1.01
C HIS A 123 -9.93 -5.42 0.86
N SER A 124 -8.76 -5.05 0.33
CA SER A 124 -7.60 -5.95 0.22
C SER A 124 -7.07 -6.45 1.55
N ASN A 125 -7.35 -5.74 2.66
CA ASN A 125 -6.95 -6.14 4.01
C ASN A 125 -8.14 -6.59 4.88
N ILE A 126 -9.29 -6.85 4.27
CA ILE A 126 -10.47 -7.45 4.90
C ILE A 126 -10.77 -8.80 4.26
N VAL A 127 -11.02 -8.81 2.94
CA VAL A 127 -11.56 -9.96 2.21
C VAL A 127 -10.67 -11.21 2.32
N PRO A 128 -9.33 -11.15 2.19
CA PRO A 128 -8.50 -12.35 2.33
C PRO A 128 -8.61 -13.01 3.72
N TRP A 129 -8.78 -12.19 4.76
CA TRP A 129 -8.97 -12.66 6.13
C TRP A 129 -10.34 -13.29 6.34
N GLN A 130 -11.40 -12.73 5.77
CA GLN A 130 -12.74 -13.32 5.77
C GLN A 130 -12.72 -14.68 5.07
N MET A 131 -12.12 -14.76 3.88
CA MET A 131 -11.97 -16.01 3.14
C MET A 131 -11.16 -17.06 3.92
N LEU A 132 -10.12 -16.66 4.64
CA LEU A 132 -9.36 -17.55 5.53
C LEU A 132 -10.22 -18.02 6.71
N ALA A 133 -10.89 -17.08 7.38
CA ALA A 133 -11.73 -17.38 8.55
C ALA A 133 -12.85 -18.37 8.20
N GLU A 134 -13.52 -18.17 7.07
CA GLU A 134 -14.54 -19.11 6.56
C GLU A 134 -13.98 -20.51 6.34
N ARG A 135 -12.81 -20.64 5.65
CA ARG A 135 -12.20 -21.96 5.40
C ARG A 135 -11.72 -22.65 6.66
N LYS A 136 -11.26 -21.89 7.67
CA LYS A 136 -10.64 -22.44 8.88
C LYS A 136 -11.61 -22.57 10.04
N GLY A 137 -12.80 -22.00 9.98
CA GLY A 137 -13.71 -21.90 11.11
C GLY A 137 -13.18 -20.94 12.20
N ALA A 138 -12.49 -19.87 11.77
CA ALA A 138 -12.00 -18.80 12.63
C ALA A 138 -12.98 -17.63 12.67
N GLU A 139 -12.81 -16.72 13.64
CA GLU A 139 -13.63 -15.52 13.81
C GLU A 139 -12.91 -14.28 13.27
N ILE A 140 -13.63 -13.37 12.61
CA ILE A 140 -13.16 -12.01 12.35
C ILE A 140 -13.68 -11.10 13.47
N ARG A 141 -12.76 -10.42 14.15
CA ARG A 141 -13.06 -9.34 15.10
C ARG A 141 -12.71 -8.01 14.46
N VAL A 142 -13.45 -6.96 14.85
CA VAL A 142 -13.30 -5.64 14.26
C VAL A 142 -12.89 -4.64 15.32
N LEU A 143 -11.80 -3.91 15.09
CA LEU A 143 -11.42 -2.74 15.85
C LEU A 143 -12.10 -1.50 15.24
N PRO A 144 -13.11 -0.93 15.91
CA PRO A 144 -13.86 0.20 15.37
C PRO A 144 -13.06 1.50 15.43
N PHE A 145 -13.56 2.53 14.75
CA PHE A 145 -13.09 3.90 14.88
C PHE A 145 -14.26 4.83 15.30
N ASP A 146 -13.94 6.01 15.81
CA ASP A 146 -14.91 7.02 16.24
C ASP A 146 -15.35 7.94 15.08
N ASP A 147 -16.32 8.83 15.34
CA ASP A 147 -16.86 9.77 14.35
C ASP A 147 -15.81 10.75 13.79
N GLU A 148 -14.66 10.92 14.45
CA GLU A 148 -13.52 11.71 13.96
C GLU A 148 -12.64 10.88 13.04
N GLY A 149 -12.82 9.54 13.02
CA GLY A 149 -12.02 8.59 12.25
C GLY A 149 -10.77 8.10 12.99
N ARG A 150 -10.74 8.13 14.33
CA ARG A 150 -9.67 7.60 15.17
C ARG A 150 -9.99 6.18 15.60
N LEU A 151 -9.03 5.23 15.47
CA LEU A 151 -9.23 3.88 15.99
C LEU A 151 -9.42 3.87 17.50
N CYS A 152 -10.42 3.11 17.96
CA CYS A 152 -10.75 2.93 19.38
C CYS A 152 -9.80 1.91 20.03
N THR A 153 -8.51 2.26 20.11
CA THR A 153 -7.45 1.36 20.61
C THR A 153 -7.61 0.95 22.07
N GLU A 154 -8.39 1.68 22.85
CA GLU A 154 -8.80 1.33 24.21
C GLU A 154 -9.61 0.03 24.28
N LEU A 155 -10.20 -0.42 23.18
CA LEU A 155 -10.92 -1.68 23.07
C LEU A 155 -10.02 -2.90 22.83
N LEU A 156 -8.73 -2.71 22.47
CA LEU A 156 -7.80 -3.81 22.19
C LEU A 156 -7.77 -4.88 23.29
N PRO A 157 -7.74 -4.55 24.61
CA PRO A 157 -7.73 -5.57 25.65
C PRO A 157 -8.96 -6.48 25.67
N SER A 158 -10.10 -6.02 25.13
CA SER A 158 -11.33 -6.82 25.03
C SER A 158 -11.45 -7.60 23.72
N LEU A 159 -10.72 -7.18 22.69
CA LEU A 159 -10.75 -7.77 21.34
C LEU A 159 -9.63 -8.80 21.12
N LEU A 160 -8.54 -8.73 21.88
CA LEU A 160 -7.39 -9.62 21.79
C LEU A 160 -7.43 -10.68 22.90
N ASP A 161 -7.11 -11.92 22.54
CA ASP A 161 -6.97 -13.01 23.49
C ASP A 161 -5.92 -14.04 22.99
N GLY A 162 -5.66 -15.10 23.76
CA GLY A 162 -4.69 -16.15 23.41
C GLY A 162 -5.06 -16.99 22.17
N ARG A 163 -6.22 -16.75 21.56
CA ARG A 163 -6.63 -17.32 20.28
C ARG A 163 -6.52 -16.35 19.11
N THR A 164 -6.17 -15.11 19.37
CA THR A 164 -5.88 -14.14 18.30
C THR A 164 -4.60 -14.56 17.60
N ARG A 165 -4.64 -14.73 16.28
CA ARG A 165 -3.51 -15.16 15.46
C ARG A 165 -2.89 -14.04 14.63
N ALA A 166 -3.72 -13.10 14.16
CA ALA A 166 -3.25 -11.96 13.38
C ALA A 166 -4.03 -10.69 13.75
N VAL A 167 -3.34 -9.57 13.69
CA VAL A 167 -3.90 -8.22 13.69
C VAL A 167 -3.55 -7.58 12.36
N ALA A 168 -4.56 -7.26 11.55
CA ALA A 168 -4.40 -6.64 10.24
C ALA A 168 -4.87 -5.17 10.31
N VAL A 169 -3.95 -4.24 10.07
CA VAL A 169 -4.21 -2.81 10.26
C VAL A 169 -3.53 -1.97 9.19
N THR A 170 -4.19 -0.90 8.73
CA THR A 170 -3.60 0.05 7.80
C THR A 170 -2.68 1.05 8.50
N GLN A 171 -1.57 1.41 7.87
CA GLN A 171 -0.70 2.49 8.36
C GLN A 171 -1.34 3.87 8.13
N ALA A 172 -2.14 4.00 7.08
CA ALA A 172 -2.91 5.21 6.83
C ALA A 172 -4.16 4.87 6.01
N SER A 173 -5.32 5.35 6.46
CA SER A 173 -6.58 5.13 5.78
C SER A 173 -6.59 5.79 4.40
N ASN A 174 -6.88 5.01 3.36
CA ASN A 174 -7.02 5.51 2.00
C ASN A 174 -8.26 6.40 1.80
N THR A 175 -9.20 6.37 2.74
CA THR A 175 -10.44 7.15 2.71
C THR A 175 -10.36 8.36 3.63
N LEU A 176 -10.02 8.15 4.89
CA LEU A 176 -10.03 9.21 5.90
C LEU A 176 -8.70 9.97 6.00
N GLY A 177 -7.61 9.35 5.54
CA GLY A 177 -6.25 9.86 5.75
C GLY A 177 -5.71 9.63 7.17
N THR A 178 -6.53 9.12 8.08
CA THR A 178 -6.13 8.81 9.47
C THR A 178 -4.88 7.94 9.50
N ARG A 179 -3.91 8.32 10.34
CA ARG A 179 -2.72 7.53 10.68
C ARG A 179 -2.90 6.94 12.08
N PRO A 180 -3.23 5.65 12.20
CA PRO A 180 -3.28 4.99 13.50
C PRO A 180 -1.93 5.00 14.22
N GLU A 181 -1.96 5.01 15.55
CA GLU A 181 -0.76 4.76 16.36
C GLU A 181 -0.47 3.26 16.34
N LEU A 182 0.36 2.83 15.37
CA LEU A 182 0.59 1.41 15.08
C LEU A 182 1.41 0.70 16.15
N ARG A 183 2.38 1.40 16.79
CA ARG A 183 3.30 0.72 17.72
C ARG A 183 2.52 0.08 18.88
N GLY A 184 1.59 0.79 19.49
CA GLY A 184 0.76 0.24 20.57
C GLY A 184 -0.14 -0.91 20.12
N ILE A 185 -0.65 -0.87 18.88
CA ILE A 185 -1.46 -1.96 18.31
C ILE A 185 -0.61 -3.20 18.09
N ILE A 186 0.60 -3.04 17.54
CA ILE A 186 1.55 -4.13 17.29
C ILE A 186 2.03 -4.75 18.60
N ASP A 187 2.40 -3.94 19.58
CA ASP A 187 2.80 -4.42 20.91
C ASP A 187 1.69 -5.23 21.59
N ALA A 188 0.43 -4.77 21.47
CA ALA A 188 -0.73 -5.50 21.97
C ALA A 188 -0.97 -6.84 21.24
N ALA A 189 -0.76 -6.88 19.91
CA ALA A 189 -0.83 -8.10 19.12
C ALA A 189 0.25 -9.11 19.58
N HIS A 190 1.49 -8.66 19.68
CA HIS A 190 2.61 -9.50 20.12
C HIS A 190 2.44 -10.00 21.55
N ALA A 191 1.86 -9.21 22.44
CA ALA A 191 1.61 -9.62 23.83
C ALA A 191 0.70 -10.84 23.97
N VAL A 192 -0.16 -11.10 22.97
CA VAL A 192 -1.04 -12.30 22.91
C VAL A 192 -0.50 -13.37 21.96
N GLY A 193 0.67 -13.16 21.35
CA GLY A 193 1.30 -14.09 20.40
C GLY A 193 0.73 -14.04 18.98
N ALA A 194 0.02 -12.97 18.64
CA ALA A 194 -0.48 -12.72 17.29
C ALA A 194 0.57 -12.01 16.43
N ILE A 195 0.55 -12.25 15.10
CA ILE A 195 1.35 -11.47 14.16
C ILE A 195 0.66 -10.14 13.84
N ALA A 196 1.47 -9.14 13.50
CA ALA A 196 1.02 -7.84 13.01
C ALA A 196 1.24 -7.70 11.51
N VAL A 197 0.16 -7.51 10.75
CA VAL A 197 0.16 -7.33 9.29
C VAL A 197 -0.29 -5.92 8.96
N VAL A 198 0.60 -5.14 8.33
CA VAL A 198 0.37 -3.73 8.06
C VAL A 198 0.14 -3.49 6.57
N ASP A 199 -1.02 -2.92 6.21
CA ASP A 199 -1.22 -2.32 4.89
C ASP A 199 -0.57 -0.93 4.85
N GLY A 200 0.59 -0.85 4.21
CA GLY A 200 1.39 0.35 4.06
C GLY A 200 1.11 1.17 2.82
N CYS A 201 0.07 0.85 2.04
CA CYS A 201 -0.16 1.47 0.73
C CYS A 201 -0.20 3.00 0.72
N GLN A 202 -0.77 3.61 1.72
CA GLN A 202 -0.77 5.07 1.86
C GLN A 202 0.39 5.55 2.74
N GLY A 203 0.72 4.81 3.79
CA GLY A 203 1.75 5.20 4.73
C GLY A 203 3.14 5.30 4.10
N VAL A 204 3.52 4.38 3.21
CA VAL A 204 4.82 4.39 2.53
C VAL A 204 5.04 5.63 1.67
N VAL A 205 3.95 6.25 1.21
CA VAL A 205 3.98 7.46 0.37
C VAL A 205 4.01 8.73 1.23
N HIS A 206 3.26 8.73 2.33
CA HIS A 206 2.97 9.92 3.14
C HIS A 206 3.71 9.95 4.48
N GLY A 207 4.97 9.59 4.54
CA GLY A 207 5.76 9.61 5.77
C GLY A 207 6.77 8.48 5.86
N GLY A 208 6.67 7.52 4.92
CA GLY A 208 7.58 6.38 4.89
C GLY A 208 7.33 5.37 6.02
N VAL A 209 8.26 4.44 6.17
CA VAL A 209 8.25 3.42 7.22
C VAL A 209 9.67 2.97 7.51
N ASP A 210 9.93 2.62 8.76
CA ASP A 210 11.01 1.75 9.19
C ASP A 210 10.35 0.51 9.80
N VAL A 211 10.37 -0.60 9.06
CA VAL A 211 9.67 -1.83 9.45
C VAL A 211 10.31 -2.49 10.68
N GLN A 212 11.61 -2.27 10.93
CA GLN A 212 12.29 -2.75 12.13
C GLN A 212 11.88 -1.93 13.36
N ALA A 213 11.88 -0.59 13.24
CA ALA A 213 11.44 0.29 14.32
C ALA A 213 9.94 0.10 14.64
N LEU A 214 9.13 -0.15 13.61
CA LEU A 214 7.71 -0.44 13.75
C LEU A 214 7.48 -1.83 14.37
N ASP A 215 8.40 -2.77 14.13
CA ASP A 215 8.36 -4.17 14.56
C ASP A 215 7.17 -4.96 13.98
N CYS A 216 6.65 -4.56 12.81
CA CYS A 216 5.61 -5.33 12.14
C CYS A 216 6.16 -6.65 11.59
N ASP A 217 5.31 -7.68 11.54
CA ASP A 217 5.69 -9.01 11.05
C ASP A 217 5.60 -9.09 9.53
N PHE A 218 4.61 -8.41 8.95
CA PHE A 218 4.43 -8.22 7.52
C PHE A 218 4.03 -6.80 7.21
N TYR A 219 4.54 -6.29 6.07
CA TYR A 219 4.19 -4.97 5.54
C TYR A 219 3.98 -5.07 4.02
N ALA A 220 2.89 -4.50 3.53
CA ALA A 220 2.51 -4.62 2.12
C ALA A 220 2.25 -3.26 1.48
N PHE A 221 2.76 -3.05 0.25
CA PHE A 221 2.41 -1.85 -0.51
C PHE A 221 2.42 -2.10 -2.02
N SER A 222 1.75 -1.22 -2.76
CA SER A 222 1.68 -1.24 -4.23
C SER A 222 2.57 -0.17 -4.85
N GLY A 223 3.35 -0.54 -5.85
CA GLY A 223 4.28 0.37 -6.52
C GLY A 223 3.60 1.55 -7.19
N HIS A 224 2.39 1.38 -7.77
CA HIS A 224 1.69 2.44 -8.48
C HIS A 224 1.25 3.62 -7.60
N LYS A 225 1.23 3.47 -6.29
CA LYS A 225 0.99 4.57 -5.33
C LYS A 225 2.28 5.30 -4.98
N LEU A 226 3.40 4.58 -4.99
CA LEU A 226 4.75 5.11 -4.74
C LEU A 226 5.46 5.51 -6.05
N PHE A 227 4.76 6.21 -6.93
CA PHE A 227 5.26 6.73 -8.23
C PHE A 227 5.80 5.67 -9.21
N GLY A 228 5.76 4.39 -8.85
CA GLY A 228 6.18 3.25 -9.66
C GLY A 228 5.09 2.74 -10.61
N PRO A 229 5.36 1.73 -11.45
CA PRO A 229 4.38 1.14 -12.36
C PRO A 229 3.24 0.43 -11.65
N THR A 230 2.15 0.17 -12.39
CA THR A 230 1.10 -0.80 -12.01
C THR A 230 1.63 -2.23 -12.15
N GLY A 231 0.96 -3.20 -11.49
CA GLY A 231 1.30 -4.62 -11.61
C GLY A 231 2.59 -5.03 -10.90
N ILE A 232 3.07 -4.20 -9.99
CA ILE A 232 4.18 -4.48 -9.08
C ILE A 232 3.84 -3.98 -7.68
N GLY A 233 4.25 -4.72 -6.67
CA GLY A 233 4.18 -4.37 -5.26
C GLY A 233 5.20 -5.15 -4.45
N VAL A 234 5.18 -4.93 -3.17
CA VAL A 234 6.12 -5.49 -2.21
C VAL A 234 5.36 -6.11 -1.06
N LEU A 235 5.81 -7.29 -0.66
CA LEU A 235 5.57 -7.86 0.65
C LEU A 235 6.90 -7.87 1.39
N TYR A 236 7.00 -7.12 2.46
CA TYR A 236 7.99 -7.33 3.50
C TYR A 236 7.48 -8.38 4.47
N GLY A 237 8.34 -9.27 4.92
CA GLY A 237 8.05 -10.19 6.02
C GLY A 237 9.31 -10.51 6.79
N LYS A 238 9.22 -10.59 8.12
CA LYS A 238 10.35 -11.07 8.94
C LYS A 238 10.84 -12.42 8.42
N ARG A 239 12.14 -12.55 8.19
CA ARG A 239 12.74 -13.72 7.51
C ARG A 239 12.27 -15.04 8.11
N ALA A 240 12.25 -15.18 9.43
CA ALA A 240 11.83 -16.41 10.10
C ALA A 240 10.36 -16.80 9.76
N LEU A 241 9.48 -15.82 9.59
CA LEU A 241 8.09 -16.05 9.19
C LEU A 241 8.00 -16.47 7.73
N LEU A 242 8.71 -15.77 6.84
CA LEU A 242 8.78 -16.16 5.41
C LEU A 242 9.33 -17.57 5.24
N GLU A 243 10.39 -17.94 5.95
CA GLU A 243 10.94 -19.30 5.92
C GLU A 243 9.94 -20.35 6.43
N ALA A 244 9.17 -20.01 7.48
CA ALA A 244 8.18 -20.89 8.06
C ALA A 244 6.93 -21.09 7.19
N MET A 245 6.57 -20.12 6.32
CA MET A 245 5.40 -20.19 5.45
C MET A 245 5.60 -21.19 4.31
N PRO A 246 4.55 -21.94 3.88
CA PRO A 246 4.56 -22.60 2.58
C PRO A 246 4.49 -21.56 1.45
N PRO A 247 4.87 -21.89 0.20
CA PRO A 247 4.65 -21.02 -0.94
C PRO A 247 3.14 -20.81 -1.18
N PHE A 248 2.79 -19.66 -1.77
CA PHE A 248 1.40 -19.34 -2.16
C PHE A 248 1.11 -19.81 -3.59
N LEU A 249 2.01 -19.53 -4.53
CA LEU A 249 1.92 -19.94 -5.92
C LEU A 249 2.96 -21.03 -6.21
N GLY A 250 2.62 -21.97 -7.06
CA GLY A 250 3.57 -22.97 -7.56
C GLY A 250 3.88 -22.76 -9.04
N GLY A 251 5.15 -22.92 -9.41
CA GLY A 251 5.58 -22.74 -10.80
C GLY A 251 7.09 -22.87 -10.97
N GLY A 252 7.62 -22.35 -12.06
CA GLY A 252 9.07 -22.20 -12.27
C GLY A 252 9.67 -21.16 -11.34
N ASP A 253 10.98 -21.10 -11.28
CA ASP A 253 11.86 -20.20 -10.52
C ASP A 253 11.79 -20.35 -8.99
N MET A 254 10.62 -20.60 -8.41
CA MET A 254 10.40 -20.75 -6.97
C MET A 254 10.77 -22.12 -6.41
N VAL A 255 11.22 -23.05 -7.25
CA VAL A 255 11.54 -24.45 -6.89
C VAL A 255 13.05 -24.70 -6.91
N ASP A 256 13.51 -25.58 -6.02
CA ASP A 256 14.88 -26.13 -6.02
C ASP A 256 14.89 -27.47 -6.78
N THR A 257 14.14 -28.46 -6.33
CA THR A 257 14.03 -29.77 -6.99
C THR A 257 12.56 -30.15 -7.19
N VAL A 258 12.24 -30.67 -8.38
CA VAL A 258 10.89 -31.16 -8.70
C VAL A 258 10.95 -32.60 -9.15
N THR A 259 10.19 -33.44 -8.46
CA THR A 259 9.91 -34.82 -8.89
C THR A 259 8.41 -35.06 -8.78
N PHE A 260 7.89 -36.13 -9.42
CA PHE A 260 6.48 -36.48 -9.25
C PHE A 260 6.12 -36.89 -7.81
N ALA A 261 7.09 -37.33 -7.00
CA ALA A 261 6.87 -37.71 -5.62
C ALA A 261 6.97 -36.51 -4.63
N LYS A 262 7.82 -35.53 -4.91
CA LYS A 262 8.10 -34.43 -4.00
C LYS A 262 8.72 -33.25 -4.71
N THR A 263 8.39 -32.06 -4.25
CA THR A 263 9.03 -30.78 -4.63
C THR A 263 9.70 -30.15 -3.41
N THR A 264 10.89 -29.58 -3.60
CA THR A 264 11.54 -28.66 -2.67
C THR A 264 11.57 -27.25 -3.27
N TYR A 265 11.63 -26.24 -2.40
CA TYR A 265 11.45 -24.87 -2.81
C TYR A 265 12.75 -24.07 -2.69
N ALA A 266 12.91 -23.07 -3.52
CA ALA A 266 14.01 -22.12 -3.43
C ALA A 266 14.01 -21.42 -2.07
N PRO A 267 15.15 -20.87 -1.62
CA PRO A 267 15.20 -19.99 -0.45
C PRO A 267 14.33 -18.76 -0.61
N VAL A 268 13.98 -18.10 0.51
CA VAL A 268 13.35 -16.77 0.46
C VAL A 268 14.31 -15.76 -0.18
N PRO A 269 13.83 -14.78 -0.94
CA PRO A 269 12.42 -14.49 -1.25
C PRO A 269 11.86 -15.29 -2.43
N LEU A 270 12.71 -15.97 -3.22
CA LEU A 270 12.36 -16.63 -4.48
C LEU A 270 11.24 -17.69 -4.33
N LYS A 271 11.13 -18.31 -3.16
CA LYS A 271 10.02 -19.22 -2.83
C LYS A 271 8.62 -18.62 -3.07
N PHE A 272 8.50 -17.31 -3.04
CA PHE A 272 7.23 -16.58 -3.23
C PHE A 272 7.12 -15.90 -4.60
N GLU A 273 8.14 -16.02 -5.45
CA GLU A 273 8.22 -15.36 -6.77
C GLU A 273 8.12 -16.40 -7.89
N ALA A 274 6.93 -17.00 -8.04
CA ALA A 274 6.70 -18.07 -9.01
C ALA A 274 6.54 -17.55 -10.43
N GLY A 275 7.20 -18.23 -11.38
CA GLY A 275 7.14 -17.91 -12.81
C GLY A 275 8.06 -16.74 -13.20
N THR A 276 7.98 -16.32 -14.47
CA THR A 276 8.76 -15.17 -14.93
C THR A 276 8.34 -13.91 -14.20
N ALA A 277 9.26 -13.35 -13.41
CA ALA A 277 9.00 -12.16 -12.62
C ALA A 277 8.70 -10.92 -13.48
N ASN A 278 7.92 -9.98 -12.95
CA ASN A 278 7.75 -8.65 -13.52
C ASN A 278 9.02 -7.80 -13.25
N PHE A 279 10.16 -8.19 -13.86
CA PHE A 279 11.44 -7.53 -13.64
C PHE A 279 11.42 -6.07 -14.07
N THR A 280 10.71 -5.75 -15.17
CA THR A 280 10.55 -4.35 -15.62
C THR A 280 9.85 -3.50 -14.54
N GLY A 281 8.76 -4.03 -13.95
CA GLY A 281 8.05 -3.35 -12.89
C GLY A 281 8.88 -3.19 -11.62
N ALA A 282 9.63 -4.22 -11.22
CA ALA A 282 10.48 -4.20 -10.02
C ALA A 282 11.64 -3.21 -10.15
N ILE A 283 12.35 -3.22 -11.28
CA ILE A 283 13.45 -2.28 -11.55
C ILE A 283 12.94 -0.85 -11.60
N ALA A 284 11.81 -0.61 -12.29
CA ALA A 284 11.20 0.72 -12.35
C ALA A 284 10.64 1.20 -11.00
N LEU A 285 10.17 0.28 -10.13
CA LEU A 285 9.82 0.62 -8.75
C LEU A 285 11.08 1.01 -7.95
N GLY A 286 12.21 0.32 -8.15
CA GLY A 286 13.49 0.71 -7.58
C GLY A 286 13.93 2.11 -8.01
N GLU A 287 13.64 2.52 -9.26
CA GLU A 287 13.89 3.89 -9.72
C GLU A 287 12.93 4.91 -9.11
N ALA A 288 11.65 4.53 -8.89
CA ALA A 288 10.69 5.37 -8.15
C ALA A 288 11.14 5.62 -6.70
N VAL A 289 11.62 4.59 -6.02
CA VAL A 289 12.21 4.72 -4.67
C VAL A 289 13.43 5.63 -4.67
N LYS A 290 14.32 5.50 -5.65
CA LYS A 290 15.47 6.39 -5.82
C LYS A 290 15.04 7.84 -6.07
N PHE A 291 13.98 8.06 -6.85
CA PHE A 291 13.39 9.37 -7.06
C PHE A 291 12.89 9.99 -5.76
N VAL A 292 12.08 9.25 -4.98
CA VAL A 292 11.55 9.71 -3.68
C VAL A 292 12.67 9.98 -2.68
N GLY A 293 13.69 9.13 -2.63
CA GLY A 293 14.86 9.29 -1.75
C GLY A 293 15.71 10.55 -2.00
N ARG A 294 15.42 11.33 -3.04
CA ARG A 294 16.06 12.64 -3.30
C ARG A 294 15.53 13.75 -2.39
N PHE A 295 14.38 13.56 -1.78
CA PHE A 295 13.67 14.56 -0.98
C PHE A 295 13.82 14.29 0.51
N ASP A 296 13.97 15.33 1.29
CA ASP A 296 13.89 15.23 2.75
C ASP A 296 12.44 14.89 3.13
N PRO A 297 12.20 13.76 3.82
CA PRO A 297 10.85 13.37 4.25
C PRO A 297 10.13 14.47 5.05
N ALA A 298 10.85 15.23 5.87
CA ALA A 298 10.26 16.31 6.66
C ALA A 298 9.82 17.49 5.78
N GLU A 299 10.54 17.81 4.70
CA GLU A 299 10.12 18.85 3.74
C GLU A 299 8.87 18.40 2.96
N VAL A 300 8.80 17.12 2.54
CA VAL A 300 7.62 16.53 1.87
C VAL A 300 6.41 16.56 2.81
N GLU A 301 6.56 16.10 4.04
CA GLU A 301 5.49 16.09 5.03
C GLU A 301 4.98 17.50 5.35
N ALA A 302 5.86 18.48 5.50
CA ALA A 302 5.50 19.86 5.72
C ALA A 302 4.71 20.45 4.53
N HIS A 303 5.12 20.13 3.30
CA HIS A 303 4.42 20.55 2.09
C HIS A 303 3.01 19.94 2.03
N GLU A 304 2.88 18.63 2.20
CA GLU A 304 1.59 17.91 2.19
C GLU A 304 0.67 18.38 3.32
N ALA A 305 1.21 18.64 4.52
CA ALA A 305 0.45 19.20 5.64
C ALA A 305 -0.09 20.59 5.34
N ALA A 306 0.70 21.46 4.68
CA ALA A 306 0.25 22.78 4.24
C ALA A 306 -0.89 22.70 3.21
N LEU A 307 -0.80 21.77 2.26
CA LEU A 307 -1.88 21.49 1.29
C LEU A 307 -3.15 21.00 1.99
N LEU A 308 -3.01 20.04 2.91
CA LEU A 308 -4.12 19.50 3.70
C LEU A 308 -4.81 20.61 4.52
N HIS A 309 -4.02 21.42 5.22
CA HIS A 309 -4.53 22.54 6.02
C HIS A 309 -5.33 23.51 5.15
N ARG A 310 -4.75 23.97 4.04
CA ARG A 310 -5.41 24.89 3.11
C ARG A 310 -6.69 24.29 2.52
N ALA A 311 -6.65 23.00 2.11
CA ALA A 311 -7.83 22.34 1.59
C ALA A 311 -8.94 22.22 2.64
N THR A 312 -8.60 21.84 3.86
CA THR A 312 -9.55 21.70 4.97
C THR A 312 -10.19 23.04 5.31
N GLU A 313 -9.40 24.11 5.47
CA GLU A 313 -9.87 25.46 5.75
C GLU A 313 -10.86 25.96 4.68
N ARG A 314 -10.51 25.79 3.40
CA ARG A 314 -11.34 26.26 2.30
C ARG A 314 -12.62 25.44 2.09
N LEU A 315 -12.53 24.12 2.27
CA LEU A 315 -13.68 23.24 2.15
C LEU A 315 -14.65 23.43 3.32
N THR A 316 -14.16 23.61 4.55
CA THR A 316 -15.00 23.86 5.73
C THR A 316 -15.79 25.18 5.61
N ALA A 317 -15.32 26.15 4.82
CA ALA A 317 -16.03 27.40 4.56
C ALA A 317 -17.17 27.28 3.54
N VAL A 318 -17.38 26.10 2.93
CA VAL A 318 -18.45 25.85 1.96
C VAL A 318 -19.70 25.38 2.71
N ASP A 319 -20.81 26.12 2.57
CA ASP A 319 -22.07 25.79 3.20
C ASP A 319 -22.56 24.38 2.77
N GLY A 320 -23.01 23.57 3.73
CA GLY A 320 -23.49 22.22 3.51
C GLY A 320 -22.40 21.19 3.20
N LEU A 321 -21.11 21.55 3.22
CA LEU A 321 -20.01 20.60 3.04
C LEU A 321 -19.67 19.93 4.37
N ARG A 322 -19.58 18.59 4.35
CA ARG A 322 -19.09 17.77 5.48
C ARG A 322 -17.78 17.09 5.09
N ILE A 323 -16.74 17.25 5.89
CA ILE A 323 -15.49 16.50 5.81
C ILE A 323 -15.58 15.26 6.69
N TYR A 324 -15.05 14.13 6.21
CA TYR A 324 -14.95 12.86 6.93
C TYR A 324 -13.50 12.59 7.33
N GLY A 325 -13.30 12.11 8.55
CA GLY A 325 -11.96 11.90 9.12
C GLY A 325 -11.24 13.21 9.41
N THR A 326 -11.40 13.68 10.65
CA THR A 326 -10.89 14.99 11.11
C THR A 326 -9.74 14.85 12.10
N THR A 327 -9.17 13.64 12.23
CA THR A 327 -8.04 13.37 13.14
C THR A 327 -6.85 14.27 12.86
N PRO A 328 -6.19 14.82 13.89
CA PRO A 328 -4.94 15.57 13.74
C PRO A 328 -3.83 14.70 13.13
N GLY A 329 -2.92 15.29 12.37
CA GLY A 329 -1.75 14.58 11.81
C GLY A 329 -2.05 13.55 10.74
N LYS A 330 -3.25 13.59 10.15
CA LYS A 330 -3.63 12.70 9.04
C LYS A 330 -2.82 12.96 7.77
N CYS A 331 -2.80 11.99 6.86
CA CYS A 331 -2.22 12.16 5.52
C CYS A 331 -2.96 13.21 4.69
N ALA A 332 -2.35 13.68 3.63
CA ALA A 332 -2.89 14.67 2.70
C ALA A 332 -4.05 14.11 1.84
N ILE A 333 -5.08 13.62 2.52
CA ILE A 333 -6.32 13.04 1.96
C ILE A 333 -7.51 13.73 2.62
N VAL A 334 -8.44 14.23 1.81
CA VAL A 334 -9.69 14.84 2.27
C VAL A 334 -10.86 14.16 1.59
N SER A 335 -11.70 13.47 2.36
CA SER A 335 -12.96 12.94 1.90
C SER A 335 -14.11 13.82 2.38
N PHE A 336 -15.02 14.14 1.49
CA PHE A 336 -16.09 15.09 1.76
C PHE A 336 -17.34 14.81 0.94
N ASN A 337 -18.48 15.32 1.40
CA ASN A 337 -19.73 15.42 0.63
C ASN A 337 -20.34 16.80 0.81
N VAL A 338 -21.23 17.18 -0.11
CA VAL A 338 -22.02 18.39 -0.03
C VAL A 338 -23.50 18.00 0.05
N GLU A 339 -24.22 18.57 1.00
CA GLU A 339 -25.64 18.28 1.21
C GLU A 339 -26.44 18.49 -0.08
N GLY A 340 -27.28 17.51 -0.41
CA GLY A 340 -28.11 17.54 -1.62
C GLY A 340 -27.36 17.27 -2.94
N VAL A 341 -26.02 17.02 -2.91
CA VAL A 341 -25.23 16.72 -4.10
C VAL A 341 -24.69 15.29 -4.02
N HIS A 342 -25.03 14.47 -5.00
CA HIS A 342 -24.49 13.12 -5.06
C HIS A 342 -22.97 13.18 -5.37
N PRO A 343 -22.10 12.39 -4.67
CA PRO A 343 -20.65 12.42 -4.89
C PRO A 343 -20.23 12.23 -6.36
N TYR A 344 -20.94 11.37 -7.09
CA TYR A 344 -20.68 11.12 -8.51
C TYR A 344 -20.88 12.37 -9.36
N ASP A 345 -21.99 13.11 -9.13
CA ASP A 345 -22.31 14.34 -9.88
C ASP A 345 -21.26 15.42 -9.59
N MET A 346 -20.81 15.51 -8.33
CA MET A 346 -19.71 16.40 -7.96
C MET A 346 -18.42 16.07 -8.71
N GLY A 347 -18.06 14.78 -8.79
CA GLY A 347 -16.90 14.34 -9.57
C GLY A 347 -17.01 14.70 -11.04
N MET A 348 -18.19 14.54 -11.66
CA MET A 348 -18.43 14.92 -13.05
C MET A 348 -18.30 16.42 -13.29
N ILE A 349 -18.78 17.25 -12.35
CA ILE A 349 -18.66 18.70 -12.43
C ILE A 349 -17.19 19.12 -12.33
N LEU A 350 -16.45 18.58 -11.37
CA LEU A 350 -15.03 18.86 -11.18
C LEU A 350 -14.20 18.42 -12.40
N ASP A 351 -14.51 17.26 -12.99
CA ASP A 351 -13.86 16.77 -14.22
C ASP A 351 -13.98 17.80 -15.37
N LYS A 352 -15.17 18.40 -15.59
CA LYS A 352 -15.36 19.45 -16.59
C LYS A 352 -14.54 20.73 -16.31
N LEU A 353 -14.07 20.87 -15.09
CA LEU A 353 -13.16 21.96 -14.69
C LEU A 353 -11.68 21.57 -14.79
N GLY A 354 -11.36 20.36 -15.25
CA GLY A 354 -9.99 19.82 -15.32
C GLY A 354 -9.47 19.30 -13.99
N ILE A 355 -10.34 19.10 -12.99
CA ILE A 355 -9.99 18.67 -11.64
C ILE A 355 -10.33 17.18 -11.50
N ALA A 356 -9.30 16.34 -11.36
CA ALA A 356 -9.44 14.90 -11.17
C ALA A 356 -9.50 14.55 -9.68
N VAL A 357 -10.66 14.14 -9.22
CA VAL A 357 -10.91 13.59 -7.88
C VAL A 357 -11.49 12.18 -7.99
N ARG A 358 -11.54 11.45 -6.89
CA ARG A 358 -12.22 10.15 -6.85
C ARG A 358 -13.56 10.24 -6.14
N THR A 359 -14.55 9.49 -6.65
CA THR A 359 -15.88 9.39 -6.03
C THR A 359 -16.26 7.93 -5.79
N GLY A 360 -17.11 7.67 -4.80
CA GLY A 360 -17.64 6.36 -4.47
C GLY A 360 -17.15 5.81 -3.13
N GLN A 361 -17.12 4.48 -2.99
CA GLN A 361 -16.83 3.79 -1.73
C GLN A 361 -15.34 3.64 -1.42
N HIS A 362 -14.44 3.98 -2.33
CA HIS A 362 -12.97 3.92 -2.20
C HIS A 362 -12.43 2.53 -1.78
N CYS A 363 -13.16 1.45 -2.08
CA CYS A 363 -12.86 0.09 -1.59
C CYS A 363 -12.77 -0.01 -0.06
N ALA A 364 -13.57 0.78 0.66
CA ALA A 364 -13.67 0.84 2.11
C ALA A 364 -15.14 0.95 2.53
N GLU A 365 -15.96 -0.01 2.10
CA GLU A 365 -17.41 -0.01 2.33
C GLU A 365 -17.80 0.01 3.82
N PRO A 366 -17.07 -0.64 4.76
CA PRO A 366 -17.33 -0.49 6.18
C PRO A 366 -17.24 0.97 6.65
N THR A 367 -16.26 1.74 6.15
CA THR A 367 -16.15 3.18 6.45
C THR A 367 -17.37 3.97 5.95
N MET A 368 -17.92 3.60 4.77
CA MET A 368 -19.14 4.23 4.26
C MET A 368 -20.34 3.92 5.15
N THR A 369 -20.44 2.66 5.60
CA THR A 369 -21.51 2.20 6.51
C THR A 369 -21.45 2.94 7.85
N HIS A 370 -20.27 3.08 8.43
CA HIS A 370 -20.05 3.82 9.68
C HIS A 370 -20.60 5.25 9.59
N PHE A 371 -20.29 5.98 8.52
CA PHE A 371 -20.78 7.34 8.33
C PHE A 371 -22.18 7.44 7.71
N SER A 372 -22.87 6.32 7.50
CA SER A 372 -24.21 6.24 6.89
C SER A 372 -24.29 6.97 5.54
N THR A 373 -23.25 6.78 4.68
CA THR A 373 -23.19 7.33 3.33
C THR A 373 -22.99 6.24 2.28
N THR A 374 -23.46 6.47 1.06
CA THR A 374 -23.27 5.55 -0.06
C THR A 374 -21.94 5.73 -0.77
N GLY A 375 -21.23 6.81 -0.48
CA GLY A 375 -19.93 7.16 -1.07
C GLY A 375 -19.50 8.56 -0.70
N MET A 376 -18.25 8.89 -1.01
CA MET A 376 -17.64 10.19 -0.75
C MET A 376 -16.92 10.69 -2.01
N CYS A 377 -16.77 12.00 -2.13
CA CYS A 377 -15.77 12.63 -2.98
C CYS A 377 -14.46 12.71 -2.20
N ARG A 378 -13.34 12.30 -2.82
CA ARG A 378 -12.03 12.30 -2.19
C ARG A 378 -11.01 13.06 -3.02
N ALA A 379 -10.39 14.06 -2.44
CA ALA A 379 -9.17 14.69 -2.94
C ALA A 379 -7.96 14.13 -2.19
N SER A 380 -6.94 13.71 -2.91
CA SER A 380 -5.69 13.20 -2.35
C SER A 380 -4.50 13.83 -3.05
N PHE A 381 -3.62 14.41 -2.26
CA PHE A 381 -2.46 15.15 -2.72
C PHE A 381 -1.23 14.27 -2.76
N ALA A 382 -0.20 14.74 -3.42
CA ALA A 382 1.14 14.17 -3.43
C ALA A 382 2.18 15.30 -3.54
N LEU A 383 3.44 14.96 -3.43
CA LEU A 383 4.58 15.89 -3.43
C LEU A 383 4.63 16.87 -4.63
N TYR A 384 3.87 16.62 -5.69
CA TYR A 384 3.81 17.44 -6.91
C TYR A 384 2.60 18.40 -6.99
N ASN A 385 1.73 18.48 -5.99
CA ASN A 385 0.54 19.33 -5.98
C ASN A 385 0.80 20.75 -5.51
#